data_b99badfada1bad3298bde7721797163b
#
_entry.id   b99badfada1bad3298bde7721797163b
#
_cell.length_a   1.000
_cell.length_b   1.000
_cell.length_c   1.000
_cell.angle_alpha   90.00
_cell.angle_beta   90.00
_cell.angle_gamma   90.00
#
_symmetry.space_group_name_H-M   'P 1'
#
loop_
_entity.id
_entity.type
_entity.pdbx_description
1 polymer ?
#
loop_
_entity_poly.entity_id
_entity_poly.type
_entity_poly.pdbx_seq_one_letter_code
_entity_poly.pdbx_strand_id
1 'polypeptide(L)'
;VSLDGAVDYSLQSKIVDGKLYVDQGLIAGCAGGGFENICAAADIIKGKYIGADEFTFSVYPASTPIYMELVKNGAVADLIESGAIVKTAFCGPCFGAGDTPANNAFSIRHSTRNFPNREGSKLQSGQIASVALMDARSIAATAANKGFLTPATDLDVQYKGQKYHFDSKIYANRVFDSHGVADPSVEIKFGPNIKDWPEMQPLPQNL
;
A
#
# COMPACT_ATOMS: atom_id res chain seq x y z
N VAL A 1 11.31 -10.95 13.17
CA VAL A 1 11.57 -12.31 13.68
C VAL A 1 11.03 -13.30 12.67
N SER A 2 11.89 -14.12 12.10
CA SER A 2 11.46 -15.26 11.28
C SER A 2 10.69 -16.25 12.16
N LEU A 3 9.55 -16.73 11.67
CA LEU A 3 8.73 -17.70 12.41
C LEU A 3 9.41 -19.07 12.55
N ASP A 4 10.37 -19.36 11.67
CA ASP A 4 11.15 -20.61 11.67
C ASP A 4 12.53 -20.47 12.31
N GLY A 5 12.89 -19.28 12.78
CA GLY A 5 14.21 -18.99 13.37
C GLY A 5 15.39 -19.04 12.39
N ALA A 6 15.13 -19.22 11.09
CA ALA A 6 16.17 -19.41 10.09
C ALA A 6 16.87 -18.10 9.68
N VAL A 7 16.26 -16.94 9.95
CA VAL A 7 16.82 -15.63 9.59
C VAL A 7 16.78 -14.70 10.80
N ASP A 8 17.96 -14.19 11.17
CA ASP A 8 18.06 -13.15 12.20
C ASP A 8 17.85 -11.77 11.56
N TYR A 9 16.68 -11.19 11.80
CA TYR A 9 16.37 -9.82 11.43
C TYR A 9 16.84 -8.85 12.55
N SER A 10 18.11 -8.85 12.88
CA SER A 10 18.64 -7.95 13.90
C SER A 10 18.45 -6.49 13.47
N LEU A 11 17.61 -5.77 14.19
CA LEU A 11 17.39 -4.33 13.97
C LEU A 11 18.40 -3.46 14.73
N GLN A 12 19.39 -4.06 15.41
CA GLN A 12 20.40 -3.30 16.16
C GLN A 12 21.20 -2.36 15.24
N SER A 13 21.49 -2.78 14.01
CA SER A 13 22.16 -1.95 13.01
C SER A 13 21.33 -0.74 12.56
N LYS A 14 20.04 -0.72 12.87
CA LYS A 14 19.11 0.39 12.55
C LYS A 14 18.92 1.35 13.72
N ILE A 15 19.61 1.15 14.84
CA ILE A 15 19.55 2.06 15.96
C ILE A 15 20.56 3.18 15.76
N VAL A 16 20.04 4.41 15.62
CA VAL A 16 20.81 5.64 15.48
C VAL A 16 20.45 6.53 16.68
N ASP A 17 21.42 6.94 17.46
CA ASP A 17 21.24 7.79 18.66
C ASP A 17 20.14 7.26 19.61
N GLY A 18 20.10 5.94 19.79
CA GLY A 18 19.14 5.28 20.68
C GLY A 18 17.71 5.16 20.12
N LYS A 19 17.48 5.54 18.87
CA LYS A 19 16.19 5.46 18.18
C LYS A 19 16.27 4.52 16.99
N LEU A 20 15.19 3.80 16.73
CA LEU A 20 15.11 2.90 15.58
C LEU A 20 14.83 3.71 14.32
N TYR A 21 15.71 3.59 13.33
CA TYR A 21 15.55 4.20 12.01
C TYR A 21 14.87 3.24 11.05
N VAL A 22 13.94 3.75 10.28
CA VAL A 22 13.16 3.05 9.25
C VAL A 22 13.61 3.53 7.89
N ASP A 23 13.83 2.62 6.96
CA ASP A 23 14.25 2.98 5.60
C ASP A 23 13.06 3.26 4.67
N GLN A 24 11.90 2.65 4.96
CA GLN A 24 10.73 2.77 4.10
C GLN A 24 9.42 2.78 4.90
N GLY A 25 8.57 3.77 4.64
CA GLY A 25 7.18 3.81 5.05
C GLY A 25 6.25 3.56 3.84
N LEU A 26 5.25 2.70 4.01
CA LEU A 26 4.33 2.34 2.93
C LEU A 26 2.89 2.24 3.40
N ILE A 27 2.01 3.01 2.78
CA ILE A 27 0.55 2.89 2.94
C ILE A 27 -0.02 2.35 1.64
N ALA A 28 -0.52 1.12 1.63
CA ALA A 28 -0.93 0.45 0.39
C ALA A 28 -2.00 -0.61 0.60
N GLY A 29 -2.50 -1.12 -0.51
CA GLY A 29 -3.49 -2.18 -0.55
C GLY A 29 -4.89 -1.75 -0.11
N CYS A 30 -5.82 -2.70 -0.10
CA CYS A 30 -7.20 -2.43 0.27
C CYS A 30 -7.37 -2.12 1.77
N ALA A 31 -6.43 -2.54 2.63
CA ALA A 31 -6.44 -2.18 4.05
C ALA A 31 -5.85 -0.79 4.31
N GLY A 32 -4.61 -0.54 3.86
CA GLY A 32 -3.92 0.72 4.13
C GLY A 32 -4.40 1.88 3.28
N GLY A 33 -4.68 1.64 2.00
CA GLY A 33 -5.05 2.65 1.01
C GLY A 33 -6.48 3.19 1.12
N GLY A 34 -7.20 2.90 2.19
CA GLY A 34 -8.53 3.44 2.45
C GLY A 34 -8.51 4.96 2.61
N PHE A 35 -9.63 5.60 2.24
CA PHE A 35 -9.76 7.05 2.24
C PHE A 35 -9.41 7.69 3.59
N GLU A 36 -9.99 7.19 4.67
CA GLU A 36 -9.77 7.73 6.02
C GLU A 36 -8.33 7.57 6.51
N ASN A 37 -7.67 6.45 6.15
CA ASN A 37 -6.28 6.21 6.50
C ASN A 37 -5.35 7.22 5.83
N ILE A 38 -5.57 7.49 4.54
CA ILE A 38 -4.74 8.44 3.79
C ILE A 38 -5.03 9.87 4.21
N CYS A 39 -6.28 10.23 4.49
CA CYS A 39 -6.62 11.56 5.04
C CYS A 39 -5.94 11.79 6.39
N ALA A 40 -5.98 10.81 7.29
CA ALA A 40 -5.32 10.92 8.58
C ALA A 40 -3.79 11.03 8.45
N ALA A 41 -3.18 10.29 7.51
CA ALA A 41 -1.76 10.42 7.20
C ALA A 41 -1.42 11.83 6.66
N ALA A 42 -2.25 12.37 5.77
CA ALA A 42 -2.09 13.72 5.24
C ALA A 42 -2.23 14.78 6.34
N ASP A 43 -3.18 14.65 7.27
CA ASP A 43 -3.32 15.57 8.40
C ASP A 43 -2.07 15.58 9.29
N ILE A 44 -1.41 14.45 9.49
CA ILE A 44 -0.16 14.32 10.26
C ILE A 44 1.01 14.98 9.54
N ILE A 45 1.15 14.76 8.23
CA ILE A 45 2.32 15.19 7.46
C ILE A 45 2.23 16.64 6.96
N LYS A 46 1.04 17.22 6.96
CA LYS A 46 0.78 18.57 6.45
C LYS A 46 1.75 19.60 7.04
N GLY A 47 2.41 20.36 6.17
CA GLY A 47 3.39 21.37 6.55
C GLY A 47 4.70 20.81 7.11
N LYS A 48 4.90 19.49 7.04
CA LYS A 48 6.15 18.83 7.40
C LYS A 48 6.78 18.23 6.16
N TYR A 49 8.01 17.77 6.26
CA TYR A 49 8.65 17.07 5.16
C TYR A 49 9.41 15.83 5.68
N ILE A 50 9.53 14.81 4.82
CA ILE A 50 10.07 13.49 5.21
C ILE A 50 11.60 13.44 5.33
N GLY A 51 12.30 14.53 5.04
CA GLY A 51 13.76 14.56 4.98
C GLY A 51 14.28 14.36 3.55
N ALA A 52 15.58 14.55 3.40
CA ALA A 52 16.30 14.36 2.13
C ALA A 52 17.26 13.15 2.17
N ASP A 53 17.15 12.32 3.21
CA ASP A 53 17.99 11.16 3.44
C ASP A 53 17.42 9.90 2.73
N GLU A 54 17.82 8.73 3.16
CA GLU A 54 17.44 7.46 2.52
C GLU A 54 16.00 7.03 2.79
N PHE A 55 15.30 7.63 3.76
CA PHE A 55 13.92 7.30 4.06
C PHE A 55 13.00 7.60 2.88
N THR A 56 12.17 6.63 2.52
CA THR A 56 11.16 6.79 1.48
C THR A 56 9.75 6.60 2.03
N PHE A 57 8.79 7.37 1.52
CA PHE A 57 7.39 7.26 1.90
C PHE A 57 6.51 7.16 0.67
N SER A 58 5.86 6.00 0.46
CA SER A 58 4.96 5.75 -0.67
C SER A 58 3.53 5.52 -0.22
N VAL A 59 2.58 6.09 -0.96
CA VAL A 59 1.13 5.99 -0.68
C VAL A 59 0.39 5.54 -1.92
N TYR A 60 -0.39 4.47 -1.78
CA TYR A 60 -1.24 3.87 -2.82
C TYR A 60 -2.70 3.91 -2.38
N PRO A 61 -3.55 4.75 -2.95
CA PRO A 61 -4.99 4.69 -2.72
C PRO A 61 -5.57 3.33 -3.11
N ALA A 62 -6.57 2.84 -2.38
CA ALA A 62 -7.14 1.52 -2.64
C ALA A 62 -7.94 1.43 -3.95
N SER A 63 -8.38 2.57 -4.48
CA SER A 63 -9.11 2.63 -5.75
C SER A 63 -9.00 4.00 -6.43
N THR A 64 -9.31 4.06 -7.72
CA THR A 64 -9.33 5.34 -8.46
C THR A 64 -10.38 6.33 -7.92
N PRO A 65 -11.60 5.93 -7.51
CA PRO A 65 -12.54 6.85 -6.86
C PRO A 65 -12.00 7.44 -5.55
N ILE A 66 -11.36 6.63 -4.71
CA ILE A 66 -10.70 7.12 -3.50
C ILE A 66 -9.60 8.11 -3.86
N TYR A 67 -8.76 7.80 -4.86
CA TYR A 67 -7.70 8.69 -5.31
C TYR A 67 -8.26 10.04 -5.74
N MET A 68 -9.35 10.04 -6.52
CA MET A 68 -9.98 11.28 -6.97
C MET A 68 -10.50 12.13 -5.80
N GLU A 69 -11.12 11.51 -4.80
CA GLU A 69 -11.58 12.25 -3.62
C GLU A 69 -10.42 12.82 -2.79
N LEU A 70 -9.30 12.09 -2.69
CA LEU A 70 -8.07 12.57 -2.05
C LEU A 70 -7.42 13.75 -2.81
N VAL A 71 -7.58 13.78 -4.14
CA VAL A 71 -7.17 14.94 -4.96
C VAL A 71 -8.07 16.13 -4.68
N LYS A 72 -9.39 15.93 -4.69
CA LYS A 72 -10.38 16.99 -4.47
C LYS A 72 -10.28 17.64 -3.09
N ASN A 73 -9.98 16.85 -2.06
CA ASN A 73 -9.90 17.34 -0.68
C ASN A 73 -8.52 17.91 -0.28
N GLY A 74 -7.53 17.82 -1.19
CA GLY A 74 -6.18 18.34 -1.00
C GLY A 74 -5.20 17.41 -0.28
N ALA A 75 -5.63 16.22 0.17
CA ALA A 75 -4.74 15.27 0.87
C ALA A 75 -3.55 14.83 0.00
N VAL A 76 -3.78 14.66 -1.31
CA VAL A 76 -2.70 14.34 -2.26
C VAL A 76 -1.67 15.46 -2.34
N ALA A 77 -2.11 16.72 -2.34
CA ALA A 77 -1.20 17.86 -2.34
C ALA A 77 -0.36 17.91 -1.07
N ASP A 78 -1.00 17.81 0.11
CA ASP A 78 -0.30 17.80 1.41
C ASP A 78 0.77 16.69 1.47
N LEU A 79 0.47 15.48 0.92
CA LEU A 79 1.41 14.36 0.84
C LEU A 79 2.57 14.64 -0.12
N ILE A 80 2.30 15.13 -1.32
CA ILE A 80 3.34 15.41 -2.33
C ILE A 80 4.26 16.54 -1.84
N GLU A 81 3.72 17.58 -1.25
CA GLU A 81 4.50 18.69 -0.69
C GLU A 81 5.44 18.21 0.42
N SER A 82 5.06 17.18 1.18
CA SER A 82 5.94 16.61 2.20
C SER A 82 7.11 15.79 1.64
N GLY A 83 7.10 15.46 0.36
CA GLY A 83 8.06 14.55 -0.29
C GLY A 83 7.59 13.11 -0.42
N ALA A 84 6.35 12.80 -0.02
CA ALA A 84 5.78 11.46 -0.23
C ALA A 84 5.52 11.19 -1.72
N ILE A 85 5.66 9.93 -2.12
CA ILE A 85 5.37 9.48 -3.49
C ILE A 85 3.95 8.93 -3.53
N VAL A 86 3.02 9.68 -4.09
CA VAL A 86 1.64 9.22 -4.27
C VAL A 86 1.50 8.54 -5.62
N LYS A 87 1.08 7.29 -5.60
CA LYS A 87 0.94 6.44 -6.79
C LYS A 87 -0.53 6.14 -7.06
N THR A 88 -0.81 5.62 -8.26
CA THR A 88 -2.15 5.16 -8.62
C THR A 88 -2.54 3.91 -7.84
N ALA A 89 -3.85 3.60 -7.77
CA ALA A 89 -4.35 2.39 -7.14
C ALA A 89 -3.72 1.15 -7.79
N PHE A 90 -2.94 0.42 -7.03
CA PHE A 90 -2.24 -0.78 -7.48
C PHE A 90 -1.94 -1.71 -6.30
N CYS A 91 -2.19 -2.99 -6.48
CA CYS A 91 -1.99 -4.01 -5.44
C CYS A 91 -0.52 -4.45 -5.30
N GLY A 92 0.40 -3.88 -6.10
CA GLY A 92 1.79 -4.29 -6.24
C GLY A 92 2.56 -4.51 -4.95
N PRO A 93 2.59 -3.54 -4.02
CA PRO A 93 3.35 -3.70 -2.78
C PRO A 93 2.92 -4.88 -1.91
N CYS A 94 1.66 -5.34 -2.03
CA CYS A 94 1.16 -6.49 -1.28
C CYS A 94 1.66 -7.83 -1.79
N PHE A 95 2.31 -7.87 -2.96
CA PHE A 95 2.87 -9.09 -3.55
C PHE A 95 4.29 -8.91 -4.13
N GLY A 96 4.99 -7.85 -3.75
CA GLY A 96 6.37 -7.63 -4.13
C GLY A 96 6.59 -7.06 -5.53
N ALA A 97 5.56 -6.44 -6.11
CA ALA A 97 5.65 -5.75 -7.40
C ALA A 97 5.56 -4.23 -7.23
N GLY A 98 6.62 -3.63 -6.79
CA GLY A 98 6.73 -2.19 -6.51
C GLY A 98 7.00 -1.89 -5.05
N ASP A 99 7.76 -0.85 -4.80
CA ASP A 99 8.25 -0.47 -3.47
C ASP A 99 8.86 -1.63 -2.68
N THR A 100 9.62 -2.47 -3.38
CA THR A 100 10.43 -3.51 -2.77
C THR A 100 11.50 -2.85 -1.90
N PRO A 101 11.63 -3.24 -0.62
CA PRO A 101 12.70 -2.71 0.23
C PRO A 101 14.07 -3.05 -0.34
N ALA A 102 15.03 -2.16 -0.13
CA ALA A 102 16.43 -2.46 -0.41
C ALA A 102 16.94 -3.63 0.44
N ASN A 103 18.07 -4.22 0.04
CA ASN A 103 18.70 -5.24 0.87
C ASN A 103 19.02 -4.69 2.27
N ASN A 104 18.72 -5.45 3.29
CA ASN A 104 18.86 -5.08 4.69
C ASN A 104 18.04 -3.83 5.13
N ALA A 105 17.04 -3.44 4.36
CA ALA A 105 16.16 -2.34 4.74
C ALA A 105 15.11 -2.78 5.77
N PHE A 106 14.71 -1.84 6.61
CA PHE A 106 13.55 -1.97 7.50
C PHE A 106 12.38 -1.17 6.95
N SER A 107 11.30 -1.87 6.57
CA SER A 107 10.08 -1.29 6.00
C SER A 107 8.93 -1.40 6.99
N ILE A 108 8.23 -0.28 7.26
CA ILE A 108 6.97 -0.28 8.00
C ILE A 108 5.81 -0.12 7.03
N ARG A 109 4.78 -0.96 7.15
CA ARG A 109 3.72 -1.06 6.14
C ARG A 109 2.33 -1.12 6.75
N HIS A 110 1.40 -0.37 6.17
CA HIS A 110 -0.02 -0.65 6.25
C HIS A 110 -0.45 -1.28 4.93
N SER A 111 -0.40 -2.59 4.87
CA SER A 111 -0.76 -3.36 3.68
C SER A 111 -1.63 -4.56 4.05
N THR A 112 -2.39 -5.06 3.09
CA THR A 112 -3.34 -6.15 3.34
C THR A 112 -2.65 -7.49 3.59
N ARG A 113 -1.47 -7.70 2.98
CA ARG A 113 -0.74 -8.96 3.07
C ARG A 113 0.70 -8.70 3.51
N ASN A 114 1.12 -9.43 4.51
CA ASN A 114 2.46 -9.36 5.06
C ASN A 114 2.95 -10.76 5.40
N PHE A 115 3.18 -11.56 4.37
CA PHE A 115 3.82 -12.87 4.50
C PHE A 115 5.34 -12.73 4.32
N PRO A 116 6.15 -13.66 4.84
CA PRO A 116 7.57 -13.69 4.58
C PRO A 116 7.88 -13.58 3.08
N ASN A 117 8.82 -12.72 2.72
CA ASN A 117 9.27 -12.42 1.34
C ASN A 117 8.16 -11.89 0.40
N ARG A 118 7.01 -11.51 0.93
CA ARG A 118 5.92 -10.95 0.13
C ARG A 118 6.18 -9.51 -0.32
N GLU A 119 7.07 -8.82 0.38
CA GLU A 119 7.56 -7.48 0.04
C GLU A 119 8.46 -7.44 -1.19
N GLY A 120 8.86 -8.59 -1.73
CA GLY A 120 9.67 -8.73 -2.94
C GLY A 120 11.14 -9.04 -2.71
N SER A 121 11.61 -9.17 -1.47
CA SER A 121 12.97 -9.67 -1.20
C SER A 121 13.09 -11.14 -1.61
N LYS A 122 14.29 -11.54 -2.07
CA LYS A 122 14.57 -12.90 -2.53
C LYS A 122 15.72 -13.50 -1.74
N LEU A 123 15.40 -14.34 -0.79
CA LEU A 123 16.39 -15.03 0.05
C LEU A 123 17.45 -15.80 -0.75
N GLN A 124 17.09 -16.34 -1.92
CA GLN A 124 18.00 -17.10 -2.79
C GLN A 124 19.23 -16.29 -3.22
N SER A 125 19.14 -14.96 -3.23
CA SER A 125 20.24 -14.07 -3.60
C SER A 125 20.94 -13.47 -2.37
N GLY A 126 20.69 -14.00 -1.18
CA GLY A 126 21.18 -13.43 0.08
C GLY A 126 20.55 -12.09 0.46
N GLN A 127 19.50 -11.67 -0.24
CA GLN A 127 18.77 -10.46 0.09
C GLN A 127 17.81 -10.71 1.24
N ILE A 128 17.82 -9.81 2.20
CA ILE A 128 16.88 -9.79 3.32
C ILE A 128 16.29 -8.40 3.47
N ALA A 129 15.06 -8.33 3.94
CA ALA A 129 14.44 -7.09 4.40
C ALA A 129 13.58 -7.38 5.62
N SER A 130 13.55 -6.46 6.56
CA SER A 130 12.68 -6.55 7.72
C SER A 130 11.41 -5.77 7.45
N VAL A 131 10.26 -6.37 7.75
CA VAL A 131 8.96 -5.72 7.55
C VAL A 131 8.16 -5.77 8.84
N ALA A 132 7.61 -4.63 9.24
CA ALA A 132 6.64 -4.53 10.33
C ALA A 132 5.32 -3.97 9.83
N LEU A 133 4.20 -4.57 10.25
CA LEU A 133 2.89 -3.99 10.06
C LEU A 133 2.67 -2.85 11.04
N MET A 134 2.15 -1.76 10.52
CA MET A 134 1.89 -0.55 11.28
C MET A 134 0.70 0.18 10.68
N ASP A 135 -0.04 0.95 11.47
CA ASP A 135 -1.14 1.76 10.95
C ASP A 135 -0.64 2.99 10.17
N ALA A 136 -1.49 3.51 9.29
CA ALA A 136 -1.14 4.62 8.39
C ALA A 136 -0.74 5.90 9.16
N ARG A 137 -1.30 6.13 10.33
CA ARG A 137 -0.98 7.31 11.15
C ARG A 137 0.43 7.23 11.71
N SER A 138 0.81 6.08 12.26
CA SER A 138 2.17 5.87 12.80
C SER A 138 3.22 5.84 11.70
N ILE A 139 2.87 5.37 10.49
CA ILE A 139 3.76 5.49 9.32
C ILE A 139 3.97 6.97 8.96
N ALA A 140 2.89 7.76 8.90
CA ALA A 140 2.99 9.20 8.63
C ALA A 140 3.72 9.97 9.76
N ALA A 141 3.55 9.56 11.03
CA ALA A 141 4.30 10.11 12.15
C ALA A 141 5.80 9.84 12.02
N THR A 142 6.17 8.61 11.66
CA THR A 142 7.55 8.23 11.37
C THR A 142 8.11 9.02 10.19
N ALA A 143 7.32 9.20 9.12
CA ALA A 143 7.69 10.04 7.98
C ALA A 143 7.92 11.50 8.39
N ALA A 144 7.03 12.08 9.19
CA ALA A 144 7.17 13.45 9.72
C ALA A 144 8.40 13.59 10.61
N ASN A 145 8.87 12.52 11.23
CA ASN A 145 10.09 12.45 12.02
C ASN A 145 11.29 11.89 11.22
N LYS A 146 11.26 12.04 9.89
CA LYS A 146 12.38 11.77 8.97
C LYS A 146 12.91 10.33 9.06
N GLY A 147 12.01 9.36 9.19
CA GLY A 147 12.36 7.95 9.27
C GLY A 147 12.60 7.41 10.69
N PHE A 148 12.65 8.24 11.71
CA PHE A 148 12.74 7.73 13.10
C PHE A 148 11.38 7.21 13.56
N LEU A 149 11.34 5.92 13.94
CA LEU A 149 10.12 5.24 14.34
C LEU A 149 9.37 6.02 15.42
N THR A 150 8.15 6.42 15.11
CA THR A 150 7.33 7.29 15.96
C THR A 150 5.88 6.83 15.96
N PRO A 151 5.30 6.49 17.12
CA PRO A 151 3.87 6.24 17.22
C PRO A 151 3.05 7.50 16.96
N ALA A 152 1.90 7.38 16.31
CA ALA A 152 1.02 8.51 16.08
C ALA A 152 0.46 9.11 17.39
N THR A 153 0.42 8.32 18.45
CA THR A 153 0.01 8.76 19.79
C THR A 153 0.93 9.77 20.44
N ASP A 154 2.17 9.88 19.95
CA ASP A 154 3.15 10.84 20.45
C ASP A 154 2.98 12.24 19.83
N LEU A 155 2.02 12.38 18.90
CA LEU A 155 1.76 13.62 18.20
C LEU A 155 0.40 14.21 18.60
N ASP A 156 0.37 15.50 18.86
CA ASP A 156 -0.88 16.24 18.99
C ASP A 156 -1.35 16.69 17.60
N VAL A 157 -2.27 15.92 17.00
CA VAL A 157 -2.80 16.13 15.66
C VAL A 157 -4.31 16.27 15.68
N GLN A 158 -4.80 17.35 15.11
CA GLN A 158 -6.24 17.55 14.90
C GLN A 158 -6.64 16.93 13.55
N TYR A 159 -7.29 15.77 13.60
CA TYR A 159 -7.81 15.11 12.42
C TYR A 159 -9.06 15.80 11.90
N LYS A 160 -9.12 16.10 10.62
CA LYS A 160 -10.28 16.74 9.97
C LYS A 160 -11.54 15.87 9.92
N GLY A 161 -11.39 14.55 10.09
CA GLY A 161 -12.51 13.61 10.08
C GLY A 161 -13.32 13.61 8.79
N GLN A 162 -12.64 13.74 7.66
CA GLN A 162 -13.28 13.79 6.33
C GLN A 162 -13.97 12.46 6.01
N LYS A 163 -15.14 12.55 5.37
CA LYS A 163 -15.93 11.39 4.93
C LYS A 163 -15.74 11.16 3.44
N TYR A 164 -15.67 9.89 3.08
CA TYR A 164 -15.60 9.46 1.69
C TYR A 164 -16.95 9.65 0.98
N HIS A 165 -16.90 10.22 -0.23
CA HIS A 165 -18.03 10.29 -1.14
C HIS A 165 -17.71 9.55 -2.43
N PHE A 166 -18.48 8.52 -2.73
CA PHE A 166 -18.33 7.76 -3.96
C PHE A 166 -18.87 8.55 -5.16
N ASP A 167 -18.01 8.85 -6.13
CA ASP A 167 -18.38 9.43 -7.42
C ASP A 167 -18.38 8.34 -8.50
N SER A 168 -19.56 7.99 -8.99
CA SER A 168 -19.73 6.93 -9.99
C SER A 168 -19.21 7.29 -11.38
N LYS A 169 -18.94 8.58 -11.67
CA LYS A 169 -18.48 9.03 -12.99
C LYS A 169 -17.22 8.30 -13.47
N ILE A 170 -16.31 7.99 -12.56
CA ILE A 170 -15.08 7.29 -12.91
C ILE A 170 -15.37 5.91 -13.49
N TYR A 171 -16.30 5.18 -12.89
CA TYR A 171 -16.72 3.87 -13.41
C TYR A 171 -17.55 4.01 -14.68
N ALA A 172 -18.51 4.93 -14.71
CA ALA A 172 -19.31 5.20 -15.90
C ALA A 172 -18.46 5.52 -17.14
N ASN A 173 -17.33 6.22 -16.96
CA ASN A 173 -16.42 6.57 -18.02
C ASN A 173 -15.42 5.46 -18.41
N ARG A 174 -15.36 4.36 -17.67
CA ARG A 174 -14.33 3.32 -17.85
C ARG A 174 -14.89 1.92 -18.07
N VAL A 175 -16.15 1.69 -17.78
CA VAL A 175 -16.79 0.39 -17.99
C VAL A 175 -17.45 0.34 -19.36
N PHE A 176 -17.69 -0.88 -19.83
CA PHE A 176 -18.35 -1.15 -21.07
C PHE A 176 -19.77 -0.55 -21.10
N ASP A 177 -20.15 0.08 -22.20
CA ASP A 177 -21.34 0.95 -22.33
C ASP A 177 -22.66 0.20 -22.51
N SER A 178 -22.71 -1.11 -22.38
CA SER A 178 -23.97 -1.86 -22.45
C SER A 178 -24.88 -1.69 -21.21
N HIS A 179 -24.42 -1.05 -20.16
CA HIS A 179 -25.18 -0.69 -18.95
C HIS A 179 -26.00 -1.85 -18.34
N GLY A 180 -25.46 -3.06 -18.38
CA GLY A 180 -26.13 -4.24 -17.83
C GLY A 180 -27.16 -4.89 -18.75
N VAL A 181 -27.30 -4.44 -19.97
CA VAL A 181 -28.10 -5.13 -20.99
C VAL A 181 -27.28 -6.32 -21.51
N ALA A 182 -27.77 -7.54 -21.24
CA ALA A 182 -27.13 -8.75 -21.74
C ALA A 182 -27.28 -8.86 -23.26
N ASP A 183 -26.18 -9.03 -23.96
CA ASP A 183 -26.16 -9.31 -25.40
C ASP A 183 -25.45 -10.66 -25.64
N PRO A 184 -26.22 -11.74 -25.84
CA PRO A 184 -25.66 -13.06 -26.06
C PRO A 184 -24.97 -13.23 -27.42
N SER A 185 -25.09 -12.24 -28.32
CA SER A 185 -24.44 -12.26 -29.63
C SER A 185 -23.00 -11.77 -29.59
N VAL A 186 -22.58 -11.15 -28.47
CA VAL A 186 -21.21 -10.64 -28.33
C VAL A 186 -20.23 -11.80 -28.20
N GLU A 187 -19.33 -11.90 -29.17
CA GLU A 187 -18.26 -12.88 -29.12
C GLU A 187 -17.24 -12.54 -28.01
N ILE A 188 -16.98 -13.49 -27.14
CA ILE A 188 -15.95 -13.38 -26.09
C ILE A 188 -14.59 -13.59 -26.73
N LYS A 189 -13.76 -12.57 -26.75
CA LYS A 189 -12.37 -12.67 -27.20
C LYS A 189 -11.46 -12.93 -26.00
N PHE A 190 -10.76 -14.05 -26.04
CA PHE A 190 -9.79 -14.40 -25.01
C PHE A 190 -8.45 -13.67 -25.27
N GLY A 191 -7.79 -13.30 -24.18
CA GLY A 191 -6.41 -12.84 -24.23
C GLY A 191 -5.45 -14.01 -24.52
N PRO A 192 -4.18 -13.73 -24.86
CA PRO A 192 -3.21 -14.74 -25.30
C PRO A 192 -2.89 -15.79 -24.23
N ASN A 193 -3.18 -15.51 -22.99
CA ASN A 193 -2.92 -16.43 -21.85
C ASN A 193 -4.17 -17.17 -21.36
N ILE A 194 -5.32 -16.96 -22.00
CA ILE A 194 -6.57 -17.62 -21.64
C ILE A 194 -6.81 -18.72 -22.66
N LYS A 195 -6.97 -19.96 -22.16
CA LYS A 195 -7.32 -21.13 -22.97
C LYS A 195 -8.77 -21.50 -22.70
N ASP A 196 -9.36 -22.21 -23.65
CA ASP A 196 -10.67 -22.80 -23.45
C ASP A 196 -10.67 -23.70 -22.22
N TRP A 197 -11.78 -23.71 -21.51
CA TRP A 197 -11.98 -24.64 -20.41
C TRP A 197 -11.97 -26.08 -20.95
N PRO A 198 -11.29 -27.01 -20.27
CA PRO A 198 -11.46 -28.43 -20.62
C PRO A 198 -12.93 -28.85 -20.40
N GLU A 199 -13.42 -29.76 -21.22
CA GLU A 199 -14.73 -30.33 -20.97
C GLU A 199 -14.77 -30.91 -19.55
N MET A 200 -15.64 -30.34 -18.72
CA MET A 200 -15.83 -30.83 -17.37
C MET A 200 -16.73 -32.06 -17.37
N GLN A 201 -16.24 -33.15 -16.84
CA GLN A 201 -17.08 -34.30 -16.61
C GLN A 201 -18.16 -33.94 -15.58
N PRO A 202 -19.42 -34.34 -15.79
CA PRO A 202 -20.46 -34.13 -14.81
C PRO A 202 -20.08 -34.78 -13.48
N LEU A 203 -20.35 -34.11 -12.39
CA LEU A 203 -20.14 -34.69 -11.06
C LEU A 203 -20.97 -35.96 -10.90
N PRO A 204 -20.41 -37.01 -10.29
CA PRO A 204 -21.17 -38.21 -10.01
C PRO A 204 -22.39 -37.88 -9.13
N GLN A 205 -23.53 -38.50 -9.41
CA GLN A 205 -24.78 -38.22 -8.68
C GLN A 205 -24.74 -38.68 -7.22
N ASN A 206 -23.76 -39.47 -6.86
CA ASN A 206 -23.54 -39.96 -5.49
C ASN A 206 -22.15 -39.48 -5.03
N LEU A 207 -22.11 -38.50 -4.19
CA LEU A 207 -20.97 -38.13 -3.36
C LEU A 207 -21.07 -38.87 -2.02
#